data_d1bea244f334f71f05b62e052136db46
#
_entry.id   d1bea244f334f71f05b62e052136db46
#
_cell.length_a   1.000
_cell.length_b   1.000
_cell.length_c   1.000
_cell.angle_alpha   90.00
_cell.angle_beta   90.00
_cell.angle_gamma   90.00
#
_symmetry.space_group_name_H-M   'P 1'
#
loop_
_entity.id
_entity.type
_entity.pdbx_description
1 polymer ?
#
loop_
_entity_poly.entity_id
_entity_poly.type
_entity_poly.pdbx_seq_one_letter_code
_entity_poly.pdbx_strand_id
1 'polypeptide(L)'
;EYECTPCPPGTENDNQDDITKRNTTCSPILCSENEYVLNHICTSCPPGTENEAGDNSSGNDSLCEPVICSENEYVQNNVCISCPPGTKKDERNESSGEDTECEPILCGKNEYVLNHICTSCESGTTNDAGDQANGGNTYCMDHSCELNEYV
;
A
#
# COMPACT_ATOMS: atom_id res chain seq x y z
N GLU A 1 50.75 4.99 -26.31
CA GLU A 1 50.15 3.65 -26.45
C GLU A 1 48.73 3.77 -25.92
N TYR A 2 47.75 3.42 -26.72
CA TYR A 2 46.33 3.47 -26.28
C TYR A 2 46.00 2.12 -25.68
N GLU A 3 45.44 2.11 -24.46
CA GLU A 3 45.03 0.89 -23.76
C GLU A 3 43.52 0.96 -23.46
N CYS A 4 42.84 -0.18 -23.58
CA CYS A 4 41.49 -0.32 -23.09
C CYS A 4 41.50 -0.47 -21.55
N THR A 5 40.81 0.42 -20.87
CA THR A 5 40.66 0.38 -19.41
C THR A 5 39.20 0.04 -19.08
N PRO A 6 38.96 -0.91 -18.13
CA PRO A 6 37.60 -1.20 -17.69
C PRO A 6 36.88 0.03 -17.15
N CYS A 7 35.60 0.14 -17.39
CA CYS A 7 34.78 1.19 -16.78
C CYS A 7 34.81 1.10 -15.25
N PRO A 8 34.85 2.23 -14.55
CA PRO A 8 34.67 2.27 -13.09
C PRO A 8 33.35 1.60 -12.67
N PRO A 9 33.28 1.10 -11.42
CA PRO A 9 32.04 0.52 -10.89
C PRO A 9 30.84 1.45 -11.09
N GLY A 10 29.68 0.89 -11.46
CA GLY A 10 28.44 1.64 -11.72
C GLY A 10 28.43 2.46 -12.99
N THR A 11 29.39 2.24 -13.90
CA THR A 11 29.42 2.92 -15.20
C THR A 11 29.55 1.91 -16.33
N GLU A 12 29.11 2.28 -17.51
CA GLU A 12 29.15 1.47 -18.72
C GLU A 12 29.60 2.27 -19.94
N ASN A 13 30.02 1.57 -20.97
CA ASN A 13 30.25 2.13 -22.29
C ASN A 13 29.61 1.22 -23.33
N ASP A 14 28.56 1.70 -23.95
CA ASP A 14 27.75 0.96 -24.94
C ASP A 14 28.41 0.83 -26.31
N ASN A 15 29.53 1.51 -26.53
CA ASN A 15 30.19 1.54 -27.83
C ASN A 15 31.37 0.56 -27.88
N GLN A 16 31.52 -0.14 -29.00
CA GLN A 16 32.76 -0.82 -29.31
C GLN A 16 33.78 0.25 -29.76
N ASP A 17 34.66 0.60 -28.84
CA ASP A 17 35.65 1.61 -29.09
C ASP A 17 36.83 1.09 -29.89
N ASP A 18 37.24 1.89 -30.84
CA ASP A 18 38.43 1.64 -31.65
C ASP A 18 39.64 2.35 -31.02
N ILE A 19 40.57 1.60 -30.51
CA ILE A 19 41.78 2.12 -29.85
C ILE A 19 42.65 3.04 -30.71
N THR A 20 42.39 3.09 -31.99
CA THR A 20 43.10 4.03 -32.90
C THR A 20 42.42 5.38 -33.04
N LYS A 21 41.25 5.55 -32.42
CA LYS A 21 40.42 6.75 -32.49
C LYS A 21 40.47 7.58 -31.20
N ARG A 22 39.49 8.47 -31.07
CA ARG A 22 39.37 9.39 -29.94
C ARG A 22 39.08 8.62 -28.63
N ASN A 23 39.63 9.09 -27.51
CA ASN A 23 39.27 8.60 -26.18
C ASN A 23 37.75 8.74 -25.96
N THR A 24 37.17 7.71 -25.39
CA THR A 24 35.78 7.66 -24.97
C THR A 24 35.69 7.68 -23.45
N THR A 25 34.50 7.79 -22.92
CA THR A 25 34.23 7.84 -21.47
C THR A 25 33.09 6.89 -21.12
N CYS A 26 33.14 6.32 -19.93
CA CYS A 26 32.06 5.53 -19.39
C CYS A 26 30.96 6.45 -18.85
N SER A 27 29.71 6.10 -19.09
CA SER A 27 28.52 6.79 -18.58
C SER A 27 27.98 6.09 -17.34
N PRO A 28 27.40 6.84 -16.39
CA PRO A 28 26.73 6.21 -15.24
C PRO A 28 25.56 5.34 -15.67
N ILE A 29 25.43 4.18 -15.06
CA ILE A 29 24.22 3.36 -15.15
C ILE A 29 23.17 3.97 -14.23
N LEU A 30 21.99 4.26 -14.76
CA LEU A 30 20.86 4.76 -13.97
C LEU A 30 19.91 3.61 -13.67
N CYS A 31 19.56 3.45 -12.39
CA CYS A 31 18.65 2.41 -11.97
C CYS A 31 17.22 2.70 -12.45
N SER A 32 16.49 1.65 -12.74
CA SER A 32 15.08 1.70 -13.14
C SER A 32 14.18 1.97 -11.92
N GLU A 33 12.91 2.21 -12.17
CA GLU A 33 11.89 2.28 -11.12
C GLU A 33 11.87 0.99 -10.29
N ASN A 34 11.75 1.12 -8.98
CA ASN A 34 11.82 0.04 -8.00
C ASN A 34 13.18 -0.70 -7.95
N GLU A 35 14.24 0.02 -8.31
CA GLU A 35 15.61 -0.40 -8.07
C GLU A 35 16.36 0.67 -7.26
N TYR A 36 17.26 0.25 -6.41
CA TYR A 36 18.17 1.09 -5.63
C TYR A 36 19.63 0.71 -5.88
N VAL A 37 20.54 1.60 -5.54
CA VAL A 37 21.99 1.35 -5.68
C VAL A 37 22.50 0.60 -4.44
N LEU A 38 23.09 -0.54 -4.66
CA LEU A 38 23.83 -1.28 -3.63
C LEU A 38 25.19 -1.71 -4.17
N ASN A 39 26.28 -1.21 -3.59
CA ASN A 39 27.65 -1.48 -4.03
C ASN A 39 27.86 -1.24 -5.53
N HIS A 40 27.39 -0.11 -6.05
CA HIS A 40 27.45 0.27 -7.47
C HIS A 40 26.64 -0.62 -8.42
N ILE A 41 25.67 -1.36 -7.93
CA ILE A 41 24.78 -2.23 -8.71
C ILE A 41 23.33 -1.83 -8.46
N CYS A 42 22.55 -1.70 -9.54
CA CYS A 42 21.10 -1.54 -9.43
C CYS A 42 20.48 -2.85 -8.95
N THR A 43 19.83 -2.81 -7.80
CA THR A 43 19.26 -3.95 -7.09
C THR A 43 17.77 -3.70 -6.88
N SER A 44 16.92 -4.68 -7.15
CA SER A 44 15.47 -4.54 -6.93
C SER A 44 15.12 -4.27 -5.48
N CYS A 45 14.15 -3.38 -5.27
CA CYS A 45 13.63 -3.08 -3.95
C CYS A 45 13.08 -4.33 -3.24
N PRO A 46 13.25 -4.42 -1.92
CA PRO A 46 12.57 -5.43 -1.11
C PRO A 46 11.04 -5.34 -1.26
N PRO A 47 10.32 -6.46 -1.04
CA PRO A 47 8.86 -6.45 -1.09
C PRO A 47 8.25 -5.37 -0.18
N GLY A 48 7.22 -4.68 -0.67
CA GLY A 48 6.54 -3.61 0.07
C GLY A 48 7.30 -2.28 0.14
N THR A 49 8.36 -2.13 -0.65
CA THR A 49 9.10 -0.88 -0.77
C THR A 49 9.21 -0.44 -2.22
N GLU A 50 9.43 0.84 -2.45
CA GLU A 50 9.55 1.44 -3.77
C GLU A 50 10.71 2.44 -3.84
N ASN A 51 11.17 2.72 -5.03
CA ASN A 51 12.14 3.76 -5.31
C ASN A 51 11.87 4.36 -6.69
N GLU A 52 12.08 5.65 -6.84
CA GLU A 52 11.97 6.33 -8.13
C GLU A 52 13.14 5.94 -9.05
N ALA A 53 12.89 5.96 -10.36
CA ALA A 53 13.95 5.72 -11.33
C ALA A 53 14.96 6.85 -11.36
N GLY A 54 16.23 6.53 -11.66
CA GLY A 54 17.24 7.53 -11.93
C GLY A 54 18.41 7.56 -10.92
N ASP A 55 18.42 6.68 -9.95
CA ASP A 55 19.57 6.54 -9.06
C ASP A 55 20.83 6.20 -9.85
N ASN A 56 21.89 6.96 -9.57
CA ASN A 56 23.17 6.82 -10.26
C ASN A 56 24.03 5.76 -9.57
N SER A 57 24.22 4.60 -10.22
CA SER A 57 24.97 3.50 -9.66
C SER A 57 26.48 3.76 -9.47
N SER A 58 27.03 4.82 -10.09
CA SER A 58 28.41 5.24 -9.81
C SER A 58 28.52 6.09 -8.53
N GLY A 59 27.40 6.48 -7.95
CA GLY A 59 27.32 7.28 -6.71
C GLY A 59 27.32 6.42 -5.44
N ASN A 60 26.70 7.00 -4.39
CA ASN A 60 26.52 6.31 -3.12
C ASN A 60 25.35 5.31 -3.21
N ASP A 61 25.35 4.34 -2.28
CA ASP A 61 24.21 3.46 -2.09
C ASP A 61 22.95 4.28 -1.74
N SER A 62 21.81 3.87 -2.27
CA SER A 62 20.49 4.44 -1.99
C SER A 62 19.60 3.44 -1.24
N LEU A 63 18.36 3.80 -0.99
CA LEU A 63 17.41 2.96 -0.23
C LEU A 63 16.04 3.02 -0.90
N CYS A 64 15.28 1.95 -0.75
CA CYS A 64 13.86 1.96 -1.09
C CYS A 64 13.02 2.38 0.12
N GLU A 65 12.00 3.19 -0.12
CA GLU A 65 11.07 3.68 0.91
C GLU A 65 9.87 2.73 1.05
N PRO A 66 9.33 2.54 2.26
CA PRO A 66 8.12 1.74 2.44
C PRO A 66 6.92 2.34 1.69
N VAL A 67 6.16 1.50 0.99
CA VAL A 67 4.86 1.89 0.45
C VAL A 67 3.87 2.01 1.60
N ILE A 68 3.21 3.16 1.74
CA ILE A 68 2.23 3.42 2.80
C ILE A 68 0.82 3.15 2.28
N CYS A 69 0.14 2.19 2.89
CA CYS A 69 -1.25 1.89 2.56
C CYS A 69 -2.18 3.08 2.86
N SER A 70 -3.18 3.25 2.02
CA SER A 70 -4.20 4.28 2.20
C SER A 70 -5.17 3.90 3.33
N GLU A 71 -6.06 4.84 3.71
CA GLU A 71 -7.17 4.53 4.61
C GLU A 71 -8.06 3.42 4.01
N ASN A 72 -8.56 2.54 4.87
CA ASN A 72 -9.34 1.37 4.47
C ASN A 72 -8.58 0.38 3.57
N GLU A 73 -7.26 0.34 3.68
CA GLU A 73 -6.42 -0.71 3.14
C GLU A 73 -5.66 -1.43 4.25
N TYR A 74 -5.45 -2.70 4.09
CA TYR A 74 -4.64 -3.55 4.98
C TYR A 74 -3.48 -4.18 4.21
N VAL A 75 -2.45 -4.60 4.93
CA VAL A 75 -1.28 -5.25 4.35
C VAL A 75 -1.51 -6.76 4.29
N GLN A 76 -1.31 -7.34 3.11
CA GLN A 76 -1.25 -8.79 2.94
C GLN A 76 -0.14 -9.15 1.96
N ASN A 77 0.80 -9.95 2.41
CA ASN A 77 1.98 -10.36 1.62
C ASN A 77 2.72 -9.15 1.00
N ASN A 78 2.99 -8.13 1.79
CA ASN A 78 3.64 -6.88 1.39
C ASN A 78 2.90 -6.07 0.31
N VAL A 79 1.59 -6.24 0.18
CA VAL A 79 0.73 -5.49 -0.74
C VAL A 79 -0.41 -4.83 0.03
N CYS A 80 -0.73 -3.59 -0.30
CA CYS A 80 -1.91 -2.89 0.21
C CYS A 80 -3.16 -3.39 -0.52
N ILE A 81 -4.13 -3.89 0.24
CA ILE A 81 -5.39 -4.43 -0.28
C ILE A 81 -6.56 -3.72 0.41
N SER A 82 -7.57 -3.33 -0.36
CA SER A 82 -8.77 -2.67 0.18
C SER A 82 -9.52 -3.56 1.15
N CYS A 83 -10.00 -2.98 2.25
CA CYS A 83 -10.80 -3.69 3.24
C CYS A 83 -12.05 -4.33 2.62
N PRO A 84 -12.41 -5.54 3.06
CA PRO A 84 -13.67 -6.17 2.66
C PRO A 84 -14.89 -5.32 3.04
N PRO A 85 -16.01 -5.46 2.32
CA PRO A 85 -17.23 -4.73 2.64
C PRO A 85 -17.68 -4.89 4.11
N GLY A 86 -18.08 -3.79 4.73
CA GLY A 86 -18.47 -3.77 6.14
C GLY A 86 -17.33 -3.77 7.14
N THR A 87 -16.09 -3.61 6.67
CA THR A 87 -14.91 -3.46 7.53
C THR A 87 -14.19 -2.15 7.23
N LYS A 88 -13.36 -1.71 8.15
CA LYS A 88 -12.56 -0.50 8.03
C LYS A 88 -11.16 -0.68 8.64
N LYS A 89 -10.27 0.20 8.26
CA LYS A 89 -8.98 0.38 8.90
C LYS A 89 -8.64 1.87 8.96
N ASP A 90 -8.49 2.36 10.16
CA ASP A 90 -8.23 3.78 10.40
C ASP A 90 -6.71 4.10 10.40
N GLU A 91 -5.87 3.11 10.66
CA GLU A 91 -4.42 3.26 10.68
C GLU A 91 -3.80 2.97 9.33
N ARG A 92 -2.85 3.81 8.94
CA ARG A 92 -2.00 3.58 7.78
C ARG A 92 -0.83 2.67 8.16
N ASN A 93 -0.62 1.63 7.40
CA ASN A 93 0.47 0.68 7.63
C ASN A 93 1.48 0.72 6.49
N GLU A 94 2.73 0.42 6.81
CA GLU A 94 3.78 0.20 5.83
C GLU A 94 3.63 -1.19 5.24
N SER A 95 3.57 -1.30 3.91
CA SER A 95 3.40 -2.59 3.24
C SER A 95 4.63 -3.50 3.38
N SER A 96 5.78 -2.96 3.75
CA SER A 96 6.98 -3.73 4.12
C SER A 96 6.91 -4.38 5.50
N GLY A 97 5.89 -4.02 6.30
CA GLY A 97 5.66 -4.56 7.65
C GLY A 97 4.94 -5.91 7.67
N GLU A 98 4.42 -6.25 8.84
CA GLU A 98 3.62 -7.46 9.02
C GLU A 98 2.23 -7.33 8.37
N ASP A 99 1.63 -8.48 8.04
CA ASP A 99 0.25 -8.53 7.57
C ASP A 99 -0.69 -7.96 8.63
N THR A 100 -1.68 -7.21 8.20
CA THR A 100 -2.66 -6.55 9.08
C THR A 100 -4.08 -6.98 8.70
N GLU A 101 -5.08 -6.57 9.46
CA GLU A 101 -6.48 -6.91 9.22
C GLU A 101 -7.35 -5.64 9.33
N CYS A 102 -8.50 -5.68 8.66
CA CYS A 102 -9.54 -4.66 8.80
C CYS A 102 -10.52 -5.06 9.91
N GLU A 103 -10.96 -4.09 10.69
CA GLU A 103 -11.92 -4.28 11.77
C GLU A 103 -13.37 -4.15 11.29
N PRO A 104 -14.32 -4.91 11.84
CA PRO A 104 -15.73 -4.76 11.53
C PRO A 104 -16.23 -3.34 11.87
N ILE A 105 -17.00 -2.74 10.97
CA ILE A 105 -17.77 -1.54 11.28
C ILE A 105 -18.94 -1.96 12.17
N LEU A 106 -19.05 -1.34 13.34
CA LEU A 106 -20.16 -1.57 14.26
C LEU A 106 -21.24 -0.49 14.05
N CYS A 107 -22.46 -0.94 13.80
CA CYS A 107 -23.59 -0.03 13.67
C CYS A 107 -23.98 0.58 15.02
N GLY A 108 -24.40 1.83 14.98
CA GLY A 108 -24.88 2.55 16.16
C GLY A 108 -26.27 2.10 16.59
N LYS A 109 -26.75 2.70 17.72
CA LYS A 109 -28.13 2.49 18.16
C LYS A 109 -29.10 3.04 17.11
N ASN A 110 -30.18 2.32 16.85
CA ASN A 110 -31.16 2.60 15.82
C ASN A 110 -30.59 2.56 14.39
N GLU A 111 -29.55 1.76 14.18
CA GLU A 111 -29.04 1.40 12.86
C GLU A 111 -29.06 -0.12 12.71
N TYR A 112 -29.30 -0.60 11.51
CA TYR A 112 -29.25 -1.99 11.12
C TYR A 112 -28.32 -2.18 9.92
N VAL A 113 -27.88 -3.40 9.69
CA VAL A 113 -27.00 -3.75 8.56
C VAL A 113 -27.84 -4.03 7.31
N LEU A 114 -27.60 -3.29 6.25
CA LEU A 114 -28.14 -3.56 4.93
C LEU A 114 -27.02 -3.53 3.88
N ASN A 115 -26.75 -4.69 3.27
CA ASN A 115 -25.69 -4.82 2.26
C ASN A 115 -24.32 -4.29 2.74
N HIS A 116 -23.92 -4.68 3.94
CA HIS A 116 -22.67 -4.26 4.59
C HIS A 116 -22.57 -2.76 4.94
N ILE A 117 -23.70 -2.07 5.01
CA ILE A 117 -23.77 -0.65 5.35
C ILE A 117 -24.70 -0.50 6.55
N CYS A 118 -24.28 0.30 7.56
CA CYS A 118 -25.13 0.71 8.66
C CYS A 118 -26.18 1.70 8.15
N THR A 119 -27.44 1.34 8.25
CA THR A 119 -28.60 2.09 7.76
C THR A 119 -29.52 2.43 8.91
N SER A 120 -29.98 3.67 9.00
CA SER A 120 -30.86 4.12 10.08
C SER A 120 -32.23 3.41 10.02
N CYS A 121 -32.76 3.07 11.20
CA CYS A 121 -34.10 2.52 11.35
C CYS A 121 -35.16 3.54 10.91
N GLU A 122 -36.27 3.04 10.38
CA GLU A 122 -37.44 3.86 10.09
C GLU A 122 -38.10 4.38 11.40
N SER A 123 -38.86 5.47 11.29
CA SER A 123 -39.58 6.03 12.43
C SER A 123 -40.50 5.00 13.09
N GLY A 124 -40.43 4.86 14.41
CA GLY A 124 -41.19 3.87 15.17
C GLY A 124 -40.56 2.52 15.32
N THR A 125 -39.38 2.31 14.74
CA THR A 125 -38.61 1.05 14.92
C THR A 125 -37.27 1.33 15.59
N THR A 126 -36.70 0.33 16.24
CA THR A 126 -35.45 0.43 16.99
C THR A 126 -34.55 -0.77 16.73
N ASN A 127 -33.27 -0.56 16.90
CA ASN A 127 -32.28 -1.64 16.97
C ASN A 127 -31.20 -1.29 17.99
N ASP A 128 -30.66 -2.27 18.65
CA ASP A 128 -29.54 -2.06 19.57
C ASP A 128 -28.24 -1.81 18.79
N ALA A 129 -27.30 -1.10 19.42
CA ALA A 129 -25.99 -0.90 18.84
C ALA A 129 -25.17 -2.19 18.87
N GLY A 130 -24.26 -2.35 17.89
CA GLY A 130 -23.26 -3.39 17.88
C GLY A 130 -23.40 -4.41 16.76
N ASP A 131 -24.37 -4.27 15.87
CA ASP A 131 -24.43 -5.08 14.66
C ASP A 131 -23.17 -4.88 13.83
N GLN A 132 -22.55 -5.99 13.40
CA GLN A 132 -21.34 -5.97 12.59
C GLN A 132 -21.69 -5.87 11.10
N ALA A 133 -21.28 -4.79 10.45
CA ALA A 133 -21.60 -4.54 9.04
C ALA A 133 -20.97 -5.58 8.09
N ASN A 134 -19.91 -6.28 8.48
CA ASN A 134 -19.32 -7.37 7.71
C ASN A 134 -20.13 -8.69 7.80
N GLY A 135 -21.15 -8.73 8.65
CA GLY A 135 -22.08 -9.86 8.78
C GLY A 135 -23.23 -9.85 7.78
N GLY A 136 -24.26 -10.63 8.06
CA GLY A 136 -25.50 -10.62 7.31
C GLY A 136 -26.36 -9.40 7.60
N ASN A 137 -27.39 -9.19 6.75
CA ASN A 137 -28.35 -8.12 6.99
C ASN A 137 -29.09 -8.34 8.31
N THR A 138 -29.33 -7.26 9.05
CA THR A 138 -30.15 -7.23 10.28
C THR A 138 -31.40 -6.40 10.03
N TYR A 139 -32.20 -6.14 11.03
CA TYR A 139 -33.44 -5.41 10.89
C TYR A 139 -33.81 -4.68 12.17
N CYS A 140 -34.55 -3.60 12.04
CA CYS A 140 -35.11 -2.87 13.17
C CYS A 140 -36.43 -3.52 13.61
N MET A 141 -36.71 -3.52 14.93
CA MET A 141 -37.93 -4.04 15.50
C MET A 141 -38.89 -2.92 15.82
N ASP A 142 -40.19 -3.18 15.70
CA ASP A 142 -41.22 -2.23 16.11
C ASP A 142 -41.04 -1.87 17.59
N HIS A 143 -41.01 -0.59 17.89
CA HIS A 143 -41.03 -0.10 19.26
C HIS A 143 -42.49 -0.06 19.76
N SER A 144 -42.87 -1.06 20.55
CA SER A 144 -44.18 -1.07 21.21
C SER A 144 -44.12 -0.33 22.53
N CYS A 145 -45.12 0.48 22.80
CA CYS A 145 -45.29 1.11 24.11
C CYS A 145 -45.48 0.08 25.21
N GLU A 146 -44.88 0.32 26.38
CA GLU A 146 -45.11 -0.52 27.55
C GLU A 146 -46.53 -0.29 28.12
N LEU A 147 -46.88 -1.16 29.09
CA LEU A 147 -48.19 -1.11 29.74
C LEU A 147 -48.35 0.26 30.45
N ASN A 148 -49.40 1.03 30.10
CA ASN A 148 -49.68 2.41 30.53
C ASN A 148 -48.92 3.51 29.81
N GLU A 149 -48.33 3.24 28.68
CA GLU A 149 -47.78 4.22 27.74
C GLU A 149 -48.74 4.39 26.55
N TYR A 150 -48.73 5.56 25.92
CA TYR A 150 -49.51 5.85 24.71
C TYR A 150 -48.65 6.55 23.67
N VAL A 151 -49.05 6.46 22.43
CA VAL A 151 -48.42 7.15 21.28
C VAL A 151 -48.96 8.57 21.15
#